data_3dd3f590846435cf5edb32659b0952d8
#
_entry.id   3dd3f590846435cf5edb32659b0952d8
#
_cell.length_a   1.000
_cell.length_b   1.000
_cell.length_c   1.000
_cell.angle_alpha   90.00
_cell.angle_beta   90.00
_cell.angle_gamma   90.00
#
_symmetry.space_group_name_H-M   'P 1'
#
loop_
_entity.id
_entity.type
_entity.pdbx_description
1 polymer ?
#
loop_
_entity_poly.entity_id
_entity_poly.type
_entity_poly.pdbx_seq_one_letter_code
_entity_poly.pdbx_strand_id
1 'polypeptide(L)'
;MGEVAYGSLASVYEWLVPDDKASPTGNAQAFEMVTAGLDPGGQILDCACGIGLLAVGLAEAGFRVTACDASPAMVERTQALARAHGVEVSTRVCRWDQLPDQGWQDRFDAVLCVGNSLAHAVGRSGRRAALDGMAFVLATGGVLALTSRNWEQIRSAGSRLDVWDRLVERAGRKAVVVYSWQVPPSWDAEHKLQISVAALQDGDQLQVTTELLPIWPFHQAELLADVAAAGLSLAGSTYDATQPNYLVTAQRRAVLPT
;
A
#
# COMPACT_ATOMS: atom_id res chain seq x y z
N MET A 1 -18.35 4.53 -12.71
CA MET A 1 -17.68 4.34 -11.40
C MET A 1 -16.99 3.00 -11.50
N GLY A 2 -15.65 2.97 -11.61
CA GLY A 2 -14.89 1.72 -11.63
C GLY A 2 -15.09 0.98 -10.29
N GLU A 3 -15.15 -0.33 -10.35
CA GLU A 3 -15.23 -1.20 -9.17
C GLU A 3 -14.03 -0.90 -8.27
N VAL A 4 -14.27 -0.72 -6.96
CA VAL A 4 -13.20 -0.42 -6.01
C VAL A 4 -12.40 -1.69 -5.78
N ALA A 5 -11.10 -1.65 -6.01
CA ALA A 5 -10.20 -2.79 -5.81
C ALA A 5 -10.26 -3.33 -4.37
N TYR A 6 -10.02 -4.63 -4.22
CA TYR A 6 -9.99 -5.37 -2.95
C TYR A 6 -11.33 -5.48 -2.20
N GLY A 7 -12.45 -5.34 -2.88
CA GLY A 7 -13.76 -5.56 -2.27
C GLY A 7 -13.96 -7.01 -1.82
N SER A 8 -13.77 -7.95 -2.73
CA SER A 8 -13.90 -9.38 -2.46
C SER A 8 -12.74 -9.94 -1.63
N LEU A 9 -11.52 -9.47 -1.89
CA LEU A 9 -10.33 -9.94 -1.19
C LEU A 9 -10.24 -9.45 0.26
N ALA A 10 -10.98 -8.44 0.67
CA ALA A 10 -10.92 -7.91 2.04
C ALA A 10 -11.13 -9.02 3.10
N SER A 11 -12.00 -10.01 2.84
CA SER A 11 -12.29 -11.11 3.76
C SER A 11 -11.18 -12.15 3.88
N VAL A 12 -10.26 -12.19 2.92
CA VAL A 12 -9.14 -13.16 2.83
C VAL A 12 -7.78 -12.49 2.69
N TYR A 13 -7.70 -11.18 2.92
CA TYR A 13 -6.49 -10.40 2.67
C TYR A 13 -5.32 -10.82 3.57
N GLU A 14 -5.58 -11.32 4.77
CA GLU A 14 -4.55 -11.80 5.69
C GLU A 14 -3.68 -12.94 5.11
N TRP A 15 -4.20 -13.74 4.17
CA TRP A 15 -3.39 -14.77 3.49
C TRP A 15 -2.41 -14.20 2.46
N LEU A 16 -2.61 -12.95 2.03
CA LEU A 16 -1.72 -12.27 1.09
C LEU A 16 -0.54 -11.57 1.78
N VAL A 17 -0.57 -11.46 3.10
CA VAL A 17 0.45 -10.80 3.89
C VAL A 17 1.56 -11.78 4.24
N PRO A 18 2.86 -11.46 4.02
CA PRO A 18 3.99 -12.27 4.48
C PRO A 18 3.97 -12.49 6.00
N ASP A 19 4.49 -13.63 6.48
CA ASP A 19 4.40 -14.02 7.88
C ASP A 19 5.10 -13.04 8.83
N ASP A 20 6.24 -12.48 8.42
CA ASP A 20 6.99 -11.45 9.15
C ASP A 20 6.23 -10.14 9.30
N LYS A 21 5.23 -9.89 8.45
CA LYS A 21 4.37 -8.69 8.42
C LYS A 21 2.92 -8.98 8.79
N ALA A 22 2.60 -10.20 9.23
CA ALA A 22 1.23 -10.61 9.49
C ALA A 22 0.68 -10.10 10.84
N SER A 23 1.50 -9.45 11.65
CA SER A 23 1.07 -8.75 12.87
C SER A 23 1.22 -7.24 12.74
N PRO A 24 0.43 -6.42 13.47
CA PRO A 24 0.61 -4.97 13.51
C PRO A 24 2.03 -4.55 13.88
N THR A 25 2.58 -5.09 14.97
CA THR A 25 3.95 -4.79 15.42
C THR A 25 4.99 -5.14 14.35
N GLY A 26 4.93 -6.34 13.74
CA GLY A 26 5.87 -6.75 12.68
C GLY A 26 5.75 -5.87 11.43
N ASN A 27 4.53 -5.43 11.10
CA ASN A 27 4.31 -4.52 9.98
C ASN A 27 4.91 -3.13 10.25
N ALA A 28 4.71 -2.57 11.45
CA ALA A 28 5.29 -1.27 11.84
C ALA A 28 6.82 -1.33 11.88
N GLN A 29 7.41 -2.39 12.41
CA GLN A 29 8.87 -2.59 12.44
C GLN A 29 9.51 -2.59 11.05
N ALA A 30 8.82 -3.10 10.03
CA ALA A 30 9.30 -3.06 8.65
C ALA A 30 9.48 -1.63 8.11
N PHE A 31 8.89 -0.62 8.76
CA PHE A 31 8.98 0.80 8.39
C PHE A 31 9.66 1.65 9.47
N GLU A 32 10.31 1.05 10.46
CA GLU A 32 11.02 1.77 11.52
C GLU A 32 12.04 2.77 10.95
N MET A 33 12.73 2.44 9.87
CA MET A 33 13.65 3.34 9.18
C MET A 33 13.00 4.66 8.70
N VAL A 34 11.67 4.66 8.48
CA VAL A 34 10.90 5.85 8.08
C VAL A 34 10.44 6.63 9.31
N THR A 35 10.06 5.92 10.39
CA THR A 35 9.42 6.50 11.56
C THR A 35 10.40 6.87 12.68
N ALA A 36 11.62 6.29 12.70
CA ALA A 36 12.63 6.53 13.75
C ALA A 36 13.07 8.00 13.90
N GLY A 37 12.91 8.81 12.84
CA GLY A 37 13.21 10.25 12.86
C GLY A 37 12.02 11.14 13.24
N LEU A 38 10.85 10.58 13.51
CA LEU A 38 9.66 11.33 13.88
C LEU A 38 9.58 11.55 15.41
N ASP A 39 9.02 12.68 15.79
CA ASP A 39 8.76 12.95 17.19
C ASP A 39 7.75 11.98 17.81
N PRO A 40 7.84 11.67 19.11
CA PRO A 40 6.82 10.90 19.82
C PRO A 40 5.44 11.52 19.66
N GLY A 41 4.45 10.73 19.25
CA GLY A 41 3.10 11.22 18.96
C GLY A 41 2.97 12.00 17.65
N GLY A 42 3.95 11.91 16.74
CA GLY A 42 3.89 12.47 15.39
C GLY A 42 2.65 11.98 14.62
N GLN A 43 2.20 12.80 13.67
CA GLN A 43 1.01 12.51 12.87
C GLN A 43 1.39 11.73 11.60
N ILE A 44 0.82 10.55 11.45
CA ILE A 44 1.09 9.68 10.29
C ILE A 44 -0.21 9.41 9.52
N LEU A 45 -0.13 9.51 8.20
CA LEU A 45 -1.17 9.05 7.29
C LEU A 45 -0.74 7.73 6.62
N ASP A 46 -1.50 6.66 6.85
CA ASP A 46 -1.47 5.45 6.02
C ASP A 46 -2.54 5.60 4.95
N CYS A 47 -2.14 5.95 3.72
CA CYS A 47 -3.08 6.34 2.66
C CYS A 47 -3.48 5.20 1.72
N ALA A 48 -3.17 3.96 2.08
CA ALA A 48 -3.62 2.72 1.45
C ALA A 48 -3.65 1.61 2.51
N CYS A 49 -4.43 1.82 3.57
CA CYS A 49 -4.29 1.09 4.83
C CYS A 49 -4.67 -0.39 4.75
N GLY A 50 -5.40 -0.82 3.72
CA GLY A 50 -5.86 -2.19 3.60
C GLY A 50 -6.61 -2.65 4.85
N ILE A 51 -6.21 -3.79 5.42
CA ILE A 51 -6.80 -4.33 6.66
C ILE A 51 -6.25 -3.70 7.95
N GLY A 52 -5.37 -2.68 7.85
CA GLY A 52 -4.95 -1.85 8.98
C GLY A 52 -3.73 -2.33 9.76
N LEU A 53 -3.00 -3.35 9.29
CA LEU A 53 -1.84 -3.89 10.03
C LEU A 53 -0.80 -2.80 10.32
N LEU A 54 -0.44 -1.99 9.32
CA LEU A 54 0.53 -0.91 9.52
C LEU A 54 -0.04 0.18 10.42
N ALA A 55 -1.26 0.65 10.14
CA ALA A 55 -1.89 1.73 10.89
C ALA A 55 -2.02 1.39 12.38
N VAL A 56 -2.45 0.16 12.71
CA VAL A 56 -2.58 -0.31 14.09
C VAL A 56 -1.21 -0.44 14.77
N GLY A 57 -0.21 -1.02 14.08
CA GLY A 57 1.14 -1.15 14.64
C GLY A 57 1.82 0.20 14.90
N LEU A 58 1.59 1.20 14.06
CA LEU A 58 2.08 2.56 14.29
C LEU A 58 1.35 3.23 15.47
N ALA A 59 0.05 2.98 15.64
CA ALA A 59 -0.69 3.47 16.81
C ALA A 59 -0.22 2.81 18.12
N GLU A 60 0.07 1.49 18.09
CA GLU A 60 0.70 0.77 19.23
C GLU A 60 2.09 1.35 19.56
N ALA A 61 2.83 1.81 18.55
CA ALA A 61 4.13 2.47 18.73
C ALA A 61 4.01 3.92 19.23
N GLY A 62 2.79 4.42 19.46
CA GLY A 62 2.53 5.74 20.06
C GLY A 62 2.36 6.88 19.08
N PHE A 63 2.24 6.63 17.79
CA PHE A 63 1.94 7.67 16.79
C PHE A 63 0.45 8.00 16.73
N ARG A 64 0.11 9.20 16.30
CA ARG A 64 -1.26 9.60 15.96
C ARG A 64 -1.55 9.24 14.51
N VAL A 65 -2.31 8.18 14.31
CA VAL A 65 -2.50 7.60 12.98
C VAL A 65 -3.86 7.97 12.41
N THR A 66 -3.83 8.49 11.18
CA THR A 66 -4.99 8.52 10.28
C THR A 66 -4.77 7.46 9.20
N ALA A 67 -5.79 6.67 8.92
CA ALA A 67 -5.74 5.61 7.92
C ALA A 67 -6.84 5.81 6.88
N CYS A 68 -6.52 5.71 5.60
CA CYS A 68 -7.54 5.74 4.57
C CYS A 68 -7.30 4.67 3.48
N ASP A 69 -8.39 4.27 2.87
CA ASP A 69 -8.42 3.35 1.74
C ASP A 69 -9.59 3.71 0.83
N ALA A 70 -9.49 3.43 -0.44
CA ALA A 70 -10.60 3.59 -1.38
C ALA A 70 -11.71 2.55 -1.15
N SER A 71 -11.37 1.39 -0.57
CA SER A 71 -12.30 0.30 -0.27
C SER A 71 -12.96 0.48 1.11
N PRO A 72 -14.29 0.67 1.18
CA PRO A 72 -15.00 0.70 2.46
C PRO A 72 -14.76 -0.57 3.30
N ALA A 73 -14.70 -1.75 2.65
CA ALA A 73 -14.47 -3.02 3.32
C ALA A 73 -13.08 -3.07 4.00
N MET A 74 -12.05 -2.48 3.38
CA MET A 74 -10.73 -2.35 3.99
C MET A 74 -10.75 -1.42 5.20
N VAL A 75 -11.43 -0.28 5.09
CA VAL A 75 -11.59 0.67 6.21
C VAL A 75 -12.32 0.02 7.38
N GLU A 76 -13.38 -0.75 7.15
CA GLU A 76 -14.09 -1.50 8.18
C GLU A 76 -13.18 -2.53 8.87
N ARG A 77 -12.34 -3.24 8.10
CA ARG A 77 -11.35 -4.17 8.64
C ARG A 77 -10.31 -3.44 9.52
N THR A 78 -9.81 -2.29 9.07
CA THR A 78 -8.90 -1.44 9.86
C THR A 78 -9.52 -1.02 11.18
N GLN A 79 -10.79 -0.57 11.17
CA GLN A 79 -11.51 -0.20 12.40
C GLN A 79 -11.70 -1.38 13.35
N ALA A 80 -12.02 -2.56 12.80
CA ALA A 80 -12.19 -3.77 13.60
C ALA A 80 -10.87 -4.18 14.26
N LEU A 81 -9.77 -4.12 13.51
CA LEU A 81 -8.44 -4.45 14.02
C LEU A 81 -7.99 -3.45 15.11
N ALA A 82 -8.18 -2.15 14.90
CA ALA A 82 -7.85 -1.11 15.89
C ALA A 82 -8.61 -1.32 17.21
N ARG A 83 -9.91 -1.63 17.13
CA ARG A 83 -10.71 -1.97 18.33
C ARG A 83 -10.21 -3.22 19.03
N ALA A 84 -9.85 -4.27 18.28
CA ALA A 84 -9.35 -5.50 18.85
C ALA A 84 -8.01 -5.33 19.58
N HIS A 85 -7.20 -4.36 19.14
CA HIS A 85 -5.91 -4.02 19.75
C HIS A 85 -6.01 -2.88 20.78
N GLY A 86 -7.20 -2.30 21.00
CA GLY A 86 -7.41 -1.24 21.99
C GLY A 86 -6.68 0.08 21.67
N VAL A 87 -6.41 0.32 20.39
CA VAL A 87 -5.75 1.56 19.93
C VAL A 87 -6.71 2.45 19.15
N GLU A 88 -6.42 3.76 19.13
CA GLU A 88 -7.17 4.75 18.38
C GLU A 88 -6.51 4.97 17.00
N VAL A 89 -7.26 4.73 15.94
CA VAL A 89 -6.90 5.03 14.56
C VAL A 89 -8.05 5.80 13.92
N SER A 90 -7.80 7.02 13.49
CA SER A 90 -8.78 7.79 12.71
C SER A 90 -8.89 7.21 11.32
N THR A 91 -10.10 6.84 10.87
CA THR A 91 -10.26 6.18 9.57
C THR A 91 -11.15 6.96 8.62
N ARG A 92 -10.88 6.85 7.30
CA ARG A 92 -11.66 7.50 6.26
C ARG A 92 -11.70 6.63 4.98
N VAL A 93 -12.86 6.50 4.36
CA VAL A 93 -12.93 6.02 2.96
C VAL A 93 -12.54 7.20 2.07
N CYS A 94 -11.39 7.09 1.37
CA CYS A 94 -10.85 8.19 0.61
C CYS A 94 -9.89 7.67 -0.46
N ARG A 95 -9.99 8.16 -1.69
CA ARG A 95 -9.01 7.95 -2.75
C ARG A 95 -7.92 9.02 -2.67
N TRP A 96 -6.77 8.75 -3.26
CA TRP A 96 -5.62 9.68 -3.23
C TRP A 96 -5.93 11.05 -3.85
N ASP A 97 -6.71 11.08 -4.95
CA ASP A 97 -7.14 12.31 -5.62
C ASP A 97 -8.12 13.16 -4.78
N GLN A 98 -8.66 12.58 -3.70
CA GLN A 98 -9.55 13.26 -2.75
C GLN A 98 -8.84 13.71 -1.46
N LEU A 99 -7.56 13.42 -1.29
CA LEU A 99 -6.79 13.82 -0.12
C LEU A 99 -6.81 15.36 0.12
N PRO A 100 -6.70 16.21 -0.93
CA PRO A 100 -6.78 17.65 -0.75
C PRO A 100 -8.12 18.14 -0.16
N ASP A 101 -9.21 17.42 -0.38
CA ASP A 101 -10.56 17.79 0.06
C ASP A 101 -10.84 17.42 1.51
N GLN A 102 -9.93 16.72 2.19
CA GLN A 102 -10.13 16.23 3.56
C GLN A 102 -9.84 17.27 4.65
N GLY A 103 -9.36 18.46 4.30
CA GLY A 103 -8.90 19.44 5.28
C GLY A 103 -7.59 19.06 5.97
N TRP A 104 -6.76 18.26 5.30
CA TRP A 104 -5.49 17.74 5.84
C TRP A 104 -4.25 18.42 5.30
N GLN A 105 -4.37 19.62 4.74
CA GLN A 105 -3.22 20.36 4.22
C GLN A 105 -2.11 20.49 5.25
N ASP A 106 -0.87 20.20 4.86
CA ASP A 106 0.35 20.36 5.67
C ASP A 106 0.27 19.70 7.07
N ARG A 107 -0.43 18.57 7.18
CA ARG A 107 -0.80 18.00 8.47
C ARG A 107 0.12 16.87 8.95
N PHE A 108 0.60 16.01 8.05
CA PHE A 108 1.23 14.77 8.45
C PHE A 108 2.76 14.86 8.40
N ASP A 109 3.42 14.38 9.46
CA ASP A 109 4.87 14.27 9.55
C ASP A 109 5.39 13.13 8.65
N ALA A 110 4.55 12.11 8.43
CA ALA A 110 4.79 11.06 7.44
C ALA A 110 3.51 10.67 6.70
N VAL A 111 3.65 10.37 5.41
CA VAL A 111 2.62 9.76 4.56
C VAL A 111 3.16 8.45 4.01
N LEU A 112 2.46 7.35 4.27
CA LEU A 112 2.85 6.02 3.80
C LEU A 112 1.84 5.50 2.78
N CYS A 113 2.33 5.17 1.58
CA CYS A 113 1.59 4.47 0.54
C CYS A 113 2.32 3.15 0.27
N VAL A 114 1.98 2.15 1.05
CA VAL A 114 2.71 0.87 1.08
C VAL A 114 1.86 -0.28 0.54
N GLY A 115 2.40 -1.51 0.54
CA GLY A 115 1.70 -2.65 -0.04
C GLY A 115 1.69 -2.68 -1.58
N ASN A 116 2.56 -1.89 -2.23
CA ASN A 116 2.62 -1.74 -3.69
C ASN A 116 1.37 -1.10 -4.32
N SER A 117 0.66 -0.30 -3.54
CA SER A 117 -0.68 0.20 -3.88
C SER A 117 -0.70 1.22 -5.02
N LEU A 118 0.38 2.02 -5.18
CA LEU A 118 0.42 3.12 -6.16
C LEU A 118 0.17 2.66 -7.61
N ALA A 119 0.45 1.39 -7.93
CA ALA A 119 0.18 0.83 -9.25
C ALA A 119 -1.32 0.67 -9.59
N HIS A 120 -2.22 0.87 -8.62
CA HIS A 120 -3.66 0.95 -8.88
C HIS A 120 -4.12 2.35 -9.37
N ALA A 121 -3.25 3.35 -9.32
CA ALA A 121 -3.53 4.66 -9.94
C ALA A 121 -3.55 4.53 -11.46
N VAL A 122 -4.65 4.98 -12.08
CA VAL A 122 -4.90 4.78 -13.52
C VAL A 122 -3.91 5.57 -14.37
N GLY A 123 -2.98 4.87 -14.97
CA GLY A 123 -1.95 5.45 -15.84
C GLY A 123 -1.06 6.46 -15.12
N ARG A 124 -0.23 7.16 -15.91
CA ARG A 124 0.70 8.17 -15.37
C ARG A 124 -0.03 9.37 -14.76
N SER A 125 -1.13 9.81 -15.37
CA SER A 125 -1.91 10.95 -14.86
C SER A 125 -2.53 10.66 -13.48
N GLY A 126 -3.10 9.48 -13.30
CA GLY A 126 -3.64 9.07 -12.01
C GLY A 126 -2.54 8.91 -10.94
N ARG A 127 -1.37 8.37 -11.32
CA ARG A 127 -0.20 8.28 -10.43
C ARG A 127 0.29 9.67 -9.98
N ARG A 128 0.37 10.64 -10.90
CA ARG A 128 0.76 12.02 -10.56
C ARG A 128 -0.28 12.68 -9.65
N ALA A 129 -1.57 12.55 -9.94
CA ALA A 129 -2.62 13.08 -9.09
C ALA A 129 -2.57 12.47 -7.66
N ALA A 130 -2.25 11.18 -7.55
CA ALA A 130 -2.05 10.52 -6.26
C ALA A 130 -0.84 11.11 -5.49
N LEU A 131 0.29 11.30 -6.16
CA LEU A 131 1.50 11.89 -5.56
C LEU A 131 1.30 13.36 -5.18
N ASP A 132 0.60 14.14 -6.00
CA ASP A 132 0.23 15.53 -5.70
C ASP A 132 -0.66 15.60 -4.45
N GLY A 133 -1.65 14.69 -4.33
CA GLY A 133 -2.50 14.58 -3.14
C GLY A 133 -1.71 14.21 -1.88
N MET A 134 -0.78 13.26 -1.98
CA MET A 134 0.10 12.88 -0.86
C MET A 134 1.03 14.03 -0.45
N ALA A 135 1.61 14.73 -1.42
CA ALA A 135 2.47 15.89 -1.16
C ALA A 135 1.70 17.07 -0.53
N PHE A 136 0.43 17.25 -0.91
CA PHE A 136 -0.43 18.33 -0.35
C PHE A 136 -0.70 18.14 1.15
N VAL A 137 -0.91 16.90 1.58
CA VAL A 137 -1.22 16.62 3.00
C VAL A 137 0.02 16.43 3.88
N LEU A 138 1.20 16.28 3.27
CA LEU A 138 2.47 16.10 3.96
C LEU A 138 2.94 17.46 4.53
N ALA A 139 3.32 17.51 5.78
CA ALA A 139 3.89 18.69 6.42
C ALA A 139 5.24 19.09 5.79
N THR A 140 5.62 20.35 5.93
CA THR A 140 6.97 20.81 5.55
C THR A 140 8.02 20.05 6.35
N GLY A 141 9.00 19.47 5.67
CA GLY A 141 10.00 18.58 6.28
C GLY A 141 9.52 17.13 6.46
N GLY A 142 8.24 16.86 6.24
CA GLY A 142 7.67 15.53 6.38
C GLY A 142 8.16 14.53 5.32
N VAL A 143 7.98 13.24 5.57
CA VAL A 143 8.49 12.13 4.77
C VAL A 143 7.36 11.39 4.07
N LEU A 144 7.45 11.25 2.75
CA LEU A 144 6.66 10.28 1.98
C LEU A 144 7.42 8.97 1.87
N ALA A 145 6.76 7.84 2.15
CA ALA A 145 7.29 6.50 1.93
C ALA A 145 6.37 5.72 0.97
N LEU A 146 6.96 5.18 -0.09
CA LEU A 146 6.27 4.42 -1.13
C LEU A 146 6.91 3.04 -1.26
N THR A 147 6.15 1.96 -1.21
CA THR A 147 6.66 0.66 -1.66
C THR A 147 6.12 0.30 -3.04
N SER A 148 6.95 -0.31 -3.84
CA SER A 148 6.59 -0.78 -5.17
C SER A 148 7.19 -2.14 -5.49
N ARG A 149 6.47 -2.92 -6.29
CA ARG A 149 7.05 -4.07 -6.98
C ARG A 149 8.06 -3.59 -8.01
N ASN A 150 9.03 -4.44 -8.31
CA ASN A 150 9.89 -4.25 -9.46
C ASN A 150 9.11 -4.64 -10.74
N TRP A 151 8.47 -3.64 -11.34
CA TRP A 151 7.62 -3.84 -12.51
C TRP A 151 8.41 -4.25 -13.75
N GLU A 152 9.69 -3.88 -13.84
CA GLU A 152 10.60 -4.31 -14.88
C GLU A 152 10.76 -5.84 -14.86
N GLN A 153 10.93 -6.43 -13.66
CA GLN A 153 11.00 -7.89 -13.49
C GLN A 153 9.65 -8.56 -13.83
N ILE A 154 8.54 -8.03 -13.34
CA ILE A 154 7.22 -8.60 -13.59
C ILE A 154 6.93 -8.63 -15.09
N ARG A 155 7.25 -7.55 -15.80
CA ARG A 155 7.05 -7.46 -17.25
C ARG A 155 8.01 -8.36 -18.02
N SER A 156 9.26 -8.47 -17.64
CA SER A 156 10.21 -9.39 -18.28
C SER A 156 9.81 -10.84 -18.15
N ALA A 157 9.18 -11.22 -17.05
CA ALA A 157 8.64 -12.57 -16.84
C ALA A 157 7.35 -12.84 -17.64
N GLY A 158 6.67 -11.80 -18.14
CA GLY A 158 5.48 -11.92 -18.98
C GLY A 158 4.24 -12.42 -18.25
N SER A 159 3.22 -12.79 -19.06
CA SER A 159 1.97 -13.37 -18.55
C SER A 159 2.21 -14.77 -18.02
N ARG A 160 1.75 -15.03 -16.78
CA ARG A 160 2.02 -16.30 -16.10
C ARG A 160 1.09 -16.55 -14.91
N LEU A 161 1.17 -17.77 -14.39
CA LEU A 161 0.62 -18.13 -13.07
C LEU A 161 1.78 -18.29 -12.09
N ASP A 162 1.69 -17.59 -10.97
CA ASP A 162 2.56 -17.77 -9.81
C ASP A 162 1.72 -18.40 -8.68
N VAL A 163 2.05 -19.63 -8.33
CA VAL A 163 1.47 -20.31 -7.17
C VAL A 163 2.48 -20.22 -6.03
N TRP A 164 2.05 -19.80 -4.86
CA TRP A 164 2.93 -19.82 -3.71
C TRP A 164 3.34 -21.26 -3.40
N ASP A 165 4.62 -21.46 -3.20
CA ASP A 165 5.24 -22.79 -3.01
C ASP A 165 4.93 -23.44 -1.66
N ARG A 166 4.17 -22.75 -0.80
CA ARG A 166 3.77 -23.20 0.53
C ARG A 166 2.30 -22.89 0.82
N LEU A 167 1.72 -23.70 1.70
CA LEU A 167 0.45 -23.38 2.33
C LEU A 167 0.64 -22.20 3.31
N VAL A 168 -0.20 -21.19 3.17
CA VAL A 168 -0.28 -20.09 4.14
C VAL A 168 -1.27 -20.50 5.21
N GLU A 169 -0.89 -20.33 6.48
CA GLU A 169 -1.78 -20.63 7.59
C GLU A 169 -2.16 -19.35 8.34
N ARG A 170 -3.47 -19.15 8.56
CA ARG A 170 -4.02 -18.02 9.32
C ARG A 170 -5.18 -18.52 10.19
N ALA A 171 -5.13 -18.23 11.50
CA ALA A 171 -6.15 -18.65 12.46
C ALA A 171 -6.48 -20.15 12.38
N GLY A 172 -5.47 -21.00 12.21
CA GLY A 172 -5.62 -22.47 12.14
C GLY A 172 -6.18 -22.98 10.80
N ARG A 173 -6.43 -22.11 9.84
CA ARG A 173 -6.87 -22.50 8.48
C ARG A 173 -5.73 -22.36 7.49
N LYS A 174 -5.69 -23.24 6.49
CA LYS A 174 -4.68 -23.27 5.44
C LYS A 174 -5.26 -22.79 4.12
N ALA A 175 -4.46 -22.08 3.33
CA ALA A 175 -4.85 -21.61 2.00
C ALA A 175 -3.69 -21.72 1.01
N VAL A 176 -4.05 -21.87 -0.26
CA VAL A 176 -3.17 -21.70 -1.43
C VAL A 176 -3.46 -20.33 -2.03
N VAL A 177 -2.41 -19.59 -2.36
CA VAL A 177 -2.50 -18.30 -3.05
C VAL A 177 -1.98 -18.44 -4.47
N VAL A 178 -2.77 -17.95 -5.43
CA VAL A 178 -2.42 -17.96 -6.85
C VAL A 178 -2.52 -16.55 -7.41
N TYR A 179 -1.47 -16.11 -8.10
CA TYR A 179 -1.44 -14.88 -8.88
C TYR A 179 -1.45 -15.22 -10.37
N SER A 180 -2.44 -14.72 -11.10
CA SER A 180 -2.49 -14.79 -12.55
C SER A 180 -2.17 -13.43 -13.14
N TRP A 181 -1.05 -13.31 -13.81
CA TRP A 181 -0.58 -12.10 -14.44
C TRP A 181 -0.96 -12.06 -15.91
N GLN A 182 -1.61 -10.99 -16.34
CA GLN A 182 -1.82 -10.66 -17.75
C GLN A 182 -1.02 -9.39 -18.06
N VAL A 183 0.07 -9.58 -18.79
CA VAL A 183 1.06 -8.54 -19.09
C VAL A 183 0.97 -8.21 -20.59
N PRO A 184 0.36 -7.08 -20.98
CA PRO A 184 0.28 -6.64 -22.37
C PRO A 184 1.66 -6.16 -22.88
N PRO A 185 1.87 -6.09 -24.22
CA PRO A 185 3.14 -5.62 -24.78
C PRO A 185 3.50 -4.17 -24.38
N SER A 186 2.52 -3.27 -24.31
CA SER A 186 2.75 -1.86 -23.97
C SER A 186 2.84 -1.63 -22.47
N TRP A 187 3.76 -0.75 -22.03
CA TRP A 187 3.83 -0.25 -20.65
C TRP A 187 2.63 0.61 -20.26
N ASP A 188 2.08 1.37 -21.21
CA ASP A 188 0.96 2.26 -20.99
C ASP A 188 -0.41 1.55 -20.96
N ALA A 189 -0.42 0.25 -21.27
CA ALA A 189 -1.65 -0.53 -21.23
C ALA A 189 -1.96 -1.04 -19.81
N GLU A 190 -3.23 -1.16 -19.49
CA GLU A 190 -3.69 -1.80 -18.27
C GLU A 190 -3.19 -3.26 -18.20
N HIS A 191 -2.44 -3.58 -17.16
CA HIS A 191 -2.12 -4.96 -16.79
C HIS A 191 -3.21 -5.48 -15.88
N LYS A 192 -3.34 -6.80 -15.80
CA LYS A 192 -4.31 -7.42 -14.91
C LYS A 192 -3.60 -8.41 -13.99
N LEU A 193 -3.90 -8.29 -12.71
CA LEU A 193 -3.51 -9.26 -11.69
C LEU A 193 -4.78 -9.88 -11.12
N GLN A 194 -5.02 -11.15 -11.43
CA GLN A 194 -6.05 -11.92 -10.75
C GLN A 194 -5.42 -12.60 -9.54
N ILE A 195 -5.95 -12.34 -8.36
CA ILE A 195 -5.55 -12.99 -7.12
C ILE A 195 -6.64 -13.99 -6.73
N SER A 196 -6.25 -15.23 -6.46
CA SER A 196 -7.14 -16.26 -5.94
C SER A 196 -6.57 -16.81 -4.64
N VAL A 197 -7.41 -16.85 -3.61
CA VAL A 197 -7.12 -17.48 -2.33
C VAL A 197 -8.06 -18.68 -2.18
N ALA A 198 -7.49 -19.87 -2.19
CA ALA A 198 -8.22 -21.12 -1.97
C ALA A 198 -7.99 -21.59 -0.54
N ALA A 199 -8.92 -21.27 0.36
CA ALA A 199 -8.85 -21.61 1.77
C ALA A 199 -9.55 -22.95 2.05
N LEU A 200 -8.88 -23.83 2.80
CA LEU A 200 -9.47 -25.08 3.26
C LEU A 200 -10.49 -24.80 4.37
N GLN A 201 -11.68 -25.30 4.17
CA GLN A 201 -12.78 -25.25 5.15
C GLN A 201 -12.87 -26.59 5.90
N ASP A 202 -13.68 -26.60 6.97
CA ASP A 202 -13.99 -27.84 7.65
C ASP A 202 -14.61 -28.86 6.69
N GLY A 203 -14.14 -30.11 6.73
CA GLY A 203 -14.63 -31.19 5.88
C GLY A 203 -13.99 -31.27 4.48
N ASP A 204 -12.73 -30.81 4.34
CA ASP A 204 -11.89 -30.91 3.11
C ASP A 204 -12.45 -30.15 1.89
N GLN A 205 -13.32 -29.18 2.10
CA GLN A 205 -13.81 -28.32 1.02
C GLN A 205 -12.92 -27.10 0.84
N LEU A 206 -12.67 -26.72 -0.42
CA LEU A 206 -11.98 -25.47 -0.76
C LEU A 206 -12.98 -24.36 -1.03
N GLN A 207 -12.87 -23.28 -0.28
CA GLN A 207 -13.52 -22.03 -0.60
C GLN A 207 -12.54 -21.15 -1.37
N VAL A 208 -12.91 -20.76 -2.60
CA VAL A 208 -12.07 -19.90 -3.43
C VAL A 208 -12.65 -18.49 -3.48
N THR A 209 -11.84 -17.53 -3.09
CA THR A 209 -12.12 -16.10 -3.27
C THR A 209 -11.19 -15.57 -4.34
N THR A 210 -11.74 -14.91 -5.36
CA THR A 210 -10.97 -14.39 -6.49
C THR A 210 -11.37 -12.95 -6.78
N GLU A 211 -10.37 -12.12 -7.10
CA GLU A 211 -10.59 -10.76 -7.58
C GLU A 211 -9.59 -10.41 -8.69
N LEU A 212 -10.07 -9.69 -9.72
CA LEU A 212 -9.27 -9.19 -10.81
C LEU A 212 -8.94 -7.71 -10.54
N LEU A 213 -7.65 -7.42 -10.43
CA LEU A 213 -7.14 -6.09 -10.11
C LEU A 213 -6.52 -5.45 -11.36
N PRO A 214 -6.97 -4.26 -11.77
CA PRO A 214 -6.27 -3.46 -12.76
C PRO A 214 -4.97 -2.92 -12.18
N ILE A 215 -3.89 -3.04 -12.94
CA ILE A 215 -2.55 -2.59 -12.58
C ILE A 215 -1.99 -1.70 -13.67
N TRP A 216 -1.45 -0.56 -13.28
CA TRP A 216 -0.79 0.40 -14.14
C TRP A 216 0.68 0.49 -13.72
N PRO A 217 1.55 -0.39 -14.24
CA PRO A 217 2.96 -0.43 -13.87
C PRO A 217 3.69 0.81 -14.37
N PHE A 218 4.87 1.02 -13.86
CA PHE A 218 5.74 2.13 -14.22
C PHE A 218 7.20 1.75 -14.04
N HIS A 219 8.08 2.38 -14.80
CA HIS A 219 9.52 2.27 -14.56
C HIS A 219 9.91 2.98 -13.26
N GLN A 220 10.91 2.45 -12.57
CA GLN A 220 11.45 3.08 -11.36
C GLN A 220 11.86 4.54 -11.65
N ALA A 221 12.52 4.80 -12.78
CA ALA A 221 12.90 6.16 -13.16
C ALA A 221 11.72 7.10 -13.36
N GLU A 222 10.59 6.60 -13.89
CA GLU A 222 9.35 7.38 -14.02
C GLU A 222 8.74 7.72 -12.66
N LEU A 223 8.75 6.77 -11.72
CA LEU A 223 8.30 7.03 -10.35
C LEU A 223 9.10 8.17 -9.71
N LEU A 224 10.43 8.13 -9.81
CA LEU A 224 11.29 9.19 -9.26
C LEU A 224 11.04 10.55 -9.92
N ALA A 225 10.83 10.56 -11.24
CA ALA A 225 10.49 11.78 -11.96
C ALA A 225 9.11 12.35 -11.54
N ASP A 226 8.12 11.47 -11.31
CA ASP A 226 6.79 11.90 -10.88
C ASP A 226 6.79 12.34 -9.40
N VAL A 227 7.59 11.73 -8.52
CA VAL A 227 7.83 12.21 -7.15
C VAL A 227 8.45 13.60 -7.15
N ALA A 228 9.47 13.84 -7.98
CA ALA A 228 10.08 15.16 -8.12
C ALA A 228 9.09 16.21 -8.68
N ALA A 229 8.26 15.82 -9.63
CA ALA A 229 7.22 16.69 -10.21
C ALA A 229 6.15 17.11 -9.19
N ALA A 230 5.87 16.28 -8.17
CA ALA A 230 4.99 16.61 -7.05
C ALA A 230 5.66 17.55 -6.00
N GLY A 231 6.85 18.11 -6.28
CA GLY A 231 7.57 19.01 -5.38
C GLY A 231 8.30 18.32 -4.24
N LEU A 232 8.49 17.00 -4.32
CA LEU A 232 9.19 16.21 -3.32
C LEU A 232 10.63 15.96 -3.74
N SER A 233 11.54 15.90 -2.76
CA SER A 233 12.95 15.60 -2.98
C SER A 233 13.24 14.17 -2.54
N LEU A 234 13.84 13.38 -3.42
CA LEU A 234 14.26 12.03 -3.09
C LEU A 234 15.20 12.05 -1.87
N ALA A 235 14.84 11.27 -0.84
CA ALA A 235 15.66 11.05 0.35
C ALA A 235 16.38 9.71 0.30
N GLY A 236 15.77 8.68 -0.30
CA GLY A 236 16.38 7.36 -0.46
C GLY A 236 15.59 6.44 -1.38
N SER A 237 16.27 5.41 -1.87
CA SER A 237 15.64 4.32 -2.61
C SER A 237 16.41 3.03 -2.34
N THR A 238 15.67 1.94 -2.11
CA THR A 238 16.24 0.59 -1.99
C THR A 238 16.13 -0.19 -3.31
N TYR A 239 15.89 0.51 -4.43
CA TYR A 239 15.76 -0.16 -5.72
C TYR A 239 17.04 -0.92 -6.08
N ASP A 240 16.86 -2.20 -6.35
CA ASP A 240 17.83 -3.10 -6.94
C ASP A 240 17.12 -3.90 -8.04
N ALA A 241 17.71 -3.94 -9.23
CA ALA A 241 17.14 -4.64 -10.37
C ALA A 241 16.92 -6.15 -10.11
N THR A 242 17.61 -6.73 -9.13
CA THR A 242 17.48 -8.16 -8.75
C THR A 242 16.44 -8.42 -7.68
N GLN A 243 15.97 -7.37 -6.98
CA GLN A 243 14.99 -7.52 -5.90
C GLN A 243 13.55 -7.35 -6.40
N PRO A 244 12.59 -8.12 -5.86
CA PRO A 244 11.21 -8.09 -6.35
C PRO A 244 10.42 -6.85 -5.92
N ASN A 245 10.86 -6.14 -4.89
CA ASN A 245 10.20 -4.95 -4.34
C ASN A 245 11.26 -3.94 -3.88
N TYR A 246 10.85 -2.68 -3.80
CA TYR A 246 11.70 -1.61 -3.29
C TYR A 246 10.87 -0.57 -2.53
N LEU A 247 11.57 0.20 -1.70
CA LEU A 247 11.06 1.37 -0.98
C LEU A 247 11.65 2.64 -1.61
N VAL A 248 10.84 3.67 -1.76
CA VAL A 248 11.26 5.04 -2.09
C VAL A 248 10.84 5.93 -0.92
N THR A 249 11.77 6.74 -0.43
CA THR A 249 11.48 7.81 0.53
C THR A 249 11.78 9.16 -0.10
N ALA A 250 10.89 10.13 0.14
CA ALA A 250 11.04 11.49 -0.34
C ALA A 250 10.61 12.48 0.73
N GLN A 251 11.11 13.70 0.70
CA GLN A 251 10.81 14.75 1.67
C GLN A 251 10.19 15.96 0.99
N ARG A 252 9.26 16.58 1.68
CA ARG A 252 8.74 17.89 1.30
C ARG A 252 9.67 18.98 1.85
N ARG A 253 10.38 19.64 0.94
CA ARG A 253 11.29 20.73 1.31
C ARG A 253 10.53 21.96 1.80
N ALA A 254 11.13 22.67 2.75
CA ALA A 254 10.72 24.03 3.06
C ALA A 254 10.91 24.90 1.80
N VAL A 255 9.88 25.64 1.42
CA VAL A 255 10.05 26.74 0.45
C VAL A 255 10.88 27.80 1.18
N LEU A 256 12.16 27.95 0.80
CA LEU A 256 12.96 29.05 1.32
C LEU A 256 12.25 30.34 0.90
N PRO A 257 11.98 31.27 1.82
CA PRO A 257 11.46 32.57 1.45
C PRO A 257 12.49 33.25 0.53
N THR A 258 12.02 33.67 -0.66
CA THR A 258 12.78 34.49 -1.63
C THR A 258 13.01 35.90 -1.08
#